data_d6437ce66c0385c15db39e5687055a8b
#
_entry.id   d6437ce66c0385c15db39e5687055a8b
#
_cell.length_a   1.000
_cell.length_b   1.000
_cell.length_c   1.000
_cell.angle_alpha   90.00
_cell.angle_beta   90.00
_cell.angle_gamma   90.00
#
_symmetry.space_group_name_H-M   'P 1'
#
loop_
_entity.id
_entity.type
_entity.pdbx_description
1 polymer ?
#
loop_
_entity_poly.entity_id
_entity_poly.type
_entity_poly.pdbx_seq_one_letter_code
_entity_poly.pdbx_strand_id
1 'polypeptide(L)'
;DVLGSRGLGDVYKRQVLRKQWGFNGFVVTDYASIAEILQHGTAKDIQEASEQALKAGTDMDMCSNAFVKHLAKSIAEGKVSEEDVNIACRRILEAKYKLGLFSDPYRYCNTKRSKSEIYTAENRQAARDVAAETFVLLKNEGNILPLKKEGKIALIGPLADTRNNIAGTWSVAQEPSKYTTIKEAMEHALAGKATLLYAQGSNIWRNKELQQNGEFGKPINWGNETEMKAEALKIAKEADVIVCAMGESAEMSGECGSRTNLEMPDVQRELLAELLKMGKPVVLLNFAGRPTVLTWEKAHVPAIMNVWFGGSEMGDALCDVIFGDKSPSGKLTTSMPKTTGQEPLYYNHQNTGRPVADDNEKFAKFASNCLDVSNGPLYPFGYGLSYTYFSYSNFRLSSQEAGISNEEATEWQDGKKITASVTVKNNGSRDADEIVQLYIRDMVASISRPVKELKGFQRIHLAVGESKEVSFDITPDMLKFYNADLKHVIEPGDFQIMIGTNSKDVKTMKLSVK
;
A
#
# COMPACT_ATOMS: atom_id res chain seq x y z
N ASP A 1 -18.61 5.09 4.15
CA ASP A 1 -18.87 3.81 4.72
C ASP A 1 -20.22 3.71 5.40
N VAL A 2 -21.08 2.93 4.84
CA VAL A 2 -22.54 2.96 4.98
C VAL A 2 -23.04 2.22 6.24
N LEU A 3 -22.19 1.94 7.18
CA LEU A 3 -22.51 1.15 8.39
C LEU A 3 -23.59 1.77 9.29
N GLY A 4 -23.97 3.03 9.07
CA GLY A 4 -25.04 3.70 9.80
C GLY A 4 -26.44 3.56 9.23
N SER A 5 -26.59 3.17 7.96
CA SER A 5 -27.84 3.41 7.21
C SER A 5 -28.80 2.23 7.09
N ARG A 6 -28.42 1.00 7.48
CA ARG A 6 -29.22 -0.22 7.21
C ARG A 6 -29.59 -1.06 8.43
N GLY A 7 -29.81 -0.48 9.61
CA GLY A 7 -30.02 -1.27 10.83
C GLY A 7 -28.75 -1.95 11.37
N LEU A 8 -27.72 -2.14 10.55
CA LEU A 8 -26.42 -2.65 10.95
C LEU A 8 -25.72 -1.72 11.96
N GLY A 9 -26.01 -0.41 11.91
CA GLY A 9 -25.51 0.54 12.90
C GLY A 9 -25.88 0.20 14.34
N ASP A 10 -27.09 -0.30 14.59
CA ASP A 10 -27.51 -0.74 15.92
C ASP A 10 -26.71 -1.99 16.35
N VAL A 11 -26.55 -2.97 15.47
CA VAL A 11 -25.78 -4.18 15.76
C VAL A 11 -24.32 -3.83 16.04
N TYR A 12 -23.64 -3.12 15.15
CA TYR A 12 -22.21 -2.84 15.29
C TYR A 12 -21.90 -1.79 16.38
N LYS A 13 -22.67 -0.71 16.47
CA LYS A 13 -22.38 0.37 17.42
C LYS A 13 -22.92 0.06 18.82
N ARG A 14 -24.17 -0.38 18.96
CA ARG A 14 -24.75 -0.64 20.27
C ARG A 14 -24.38 -2.01 20.82
N GLN A 15 -24.51 -3.08 20.02
CA GLN A 15 -24.32 -4.44 20.51
C GLN A 15 -22.85 -4.80 20.57
N VAL A 16 -22.09 -4.66 19.48
CA VAL A 16 -20.68 -5.05 19.47
C VAL A 16 -19.83 -3.99 20.18
N LEU A 17 -19.77 -2.76 19.65
CA LEU A 17 -18.85 -1.73 20.14
C LEU A 17 -19.12 -1.40 21.62
N ARG A 18 -20.40 -1.13 21.99
CA ARG A 18 -20.71 -0.67 23.34
C ARG A 18 -20.93 -1.79 24.34
N LYS A 19 -21.73 -2.84 23.99
CA LYS A 19 -22.03 -3.91 24.94
C LYS A 19 -20.94 -4.95 25.04
N GLN A 20 -20.43 -5.46 23.91
CA GLN A 20 -19.42 -6.52 23.93
C GLN A 20 -18.02 -5.98 24.23
N TRP A 21 -17.61 -4.87 23.59
CA TRP A 21 -16.28 -4.27 23.77
C TRP A 21 -16.21 -3.24 24.88
N GLY A 22 -17.35 -2.82 25.45
CA GLY A 22 -17.40 -1.87 26.57
C GLY A 22 -16.97 -0.45 26.22
N PHE A 23 -17.07 -0.04 24.96
CA PHE A 23 -16.67 1.30 24.52
C PHE A 23 -17.60 2.37 25.09
N ASN A 24 -17.05 3.29 25.91
CA ASN A 24 -17.80 4.35 26.59
C ASN A 24 -17.57 5.76 25.99
N GLY A 25 -16.76 5.89 24.92
CA GLY A 25 -16.54 7.15 24.23
C GLY A 25 -17.70 7.55 23.32
N PHE A 26 -17.58 8.67 22.62
CA PHE A 26 -18.55 9.10 21.61
C PHE A 26 -18.19 8.55 20.22
N VAL A 27 -19.21 8.41 19.37
CA VAL A 27 -19.11 8.00 17.97
C VAL A 27 -19.44 9.20 17.10
N VAL A 28 -18.49 9.60 16.26
CA VAL A 28 -18.68 10.65 15.23
C VAL A 28 -18.82 9.99 13.85
N THR A 29 -19.64 10.60 12.97
CA THR A 29 -19.75 10.15 11.57
C THR A 29 -18.51 10.52 10.79
N ASP A 30 -18.36 9.95 9.59
CA ASP A 30 -17.55 10.52 8.53
C ASP A 30 -18.25 11.77 7.96
N TYR A 31 -17.54 12.50 7.09
CA TYR A 31 -17.99 13.76 6.49
C TYR A 31 -19.31 13.56 5.72
N ALA A 32 -20.32 14.34 6.10
CA ALA A 32 -21.65 14.35 5.49
C ALA A 32 -22.43 13.00 5.47
N SER A 33 -21.97 11.95 6.16
CA SER A 33 -22.53 10.58 6.07
C SER A 33 -24.04 10.51 6.41
N ILE A 34 -24.56 11.38 7.29
CA ILE A 34 -26.00 11.36 7.58
C ILE A 34 -26.81 11.85 6.37
N ALA A 35 -26.31 12.84 5.63
CA ALA A 35 -26.96 13.30 4.42
C ALA A 35 -26.94 12.25 3.29
N GLU A 36 -25.87 11.45 3.23
CA GLU A 36 -25.71 10.38 2.24
C GLU A 36 -26.71 9.23 2.43
N ILE A 37 -27.28 9.06 3.62
CA ILE A 37 -28.34 8.08 3.89
C ILE A 37 -29.52 8.22 2.91
N LEU A 38 -29.79 9.45 2.44
CA LEU A 38 -30.85 9.71 1.46
C LEU A 38 -30.54 9.03 0.12
N GLN A 39 -29.30 9.12 -0.33
CA GLN A 39 -28.87 8.53 -1.60
C GLN A 39 -28.87 6.99 -1.53
N HIS A 40 -28.68 6.42 -0.34
CA HIS A 40 -28.85 4.99 -0.10
C HIS A 40 -30.32 4.53 -0.10
N GLY A 41 -31.29 5.47 -0.14
CA GLY A 41 -32.71 5.16 -0.21
C GLY A 41 -33.29 4.54 1.07
N THR A 42 -32.62 4.73 2.23
CA THR A 42 -33.09 4.21 3.52
C THR A 42 -33.73 5.26 4.41
N ALA A 43 -33.68 6.51 4.03
CA ALA A 43 -34.44 7.63 4.62
C ALA A 43 -35.03 8.50 3.50
N LYS A 44 -36.25 8.99 3.71
CA LYS A 44 -36.96 9.84 2.76
C LYS A 44 -36.50 11.29 2.78
N ASP A 45 -36.00 11.75 3.94
CA ASP A 45 -35.56 13.11 4.18
C ASP A 45 -34.46 13.14 5.27
N ILE A 46 -33.78 14.28 5.39
CA ILE A 46 -32.66 14.47 6.33
C ILE A 46 -33.12 14.38 7.80
N GLN A 47 -34.36 14.66 8.12
CA GLN A 47 -34.91 14.49 9.46
C GLN A 47 -34.97 13.00 9.81
N GLU A 48 -35.53 12.15 8.95
CA GLU A 48 -35.55 10.70 9.18
C GLU A 48 -34.15 10.10 9.22
N ALA A 49 -33.22 10.56 8.37
CA ALA A 49 -31.82 10.16 8.41
C ALA A 49 -31.16 10.49 9.76
N SER A 50 -31.43 11.68 10.33
CA SER A 50 -30.92 12.07 11.64
C SER A 50 -31.48 11.20 12.78
N GLU A 51 -32.78 10.85 12.71
CA GLU A 51 -33.43 9.95 13.66
C GLU A 51 -32.83 8.56 13.64
N GLN A 52 -32.60 7.99 12.45
CA GLN A 52 -31.98 6.69 12.27
C GLN A 52 -30.53 6.68 12.82
N ALA A 53 -29.74 7.69 12.48
CA ALA A 53 -28.34 7.79 12.93
C ALA A 53 -28.22 7.89 14.47
N LEU A 54 -29.05 8.74 15.10
CA LEU A 54 -29.07 8.87 16.56
C LEU A 54 -29.49 7.56 17.24
N LYS A 55 -30.58 6.94 16.77
CA LYS A 55 -31.05 5.64 17.29
C LYS A 55 -30.02 4.53 17.10
N ALA A 56 -29.23 4.55 16.03
CA ALA A 56 -28.14 3.60 15.80
C ALA A 56 -26.91 3.85 16.69
N GLY A 57 -26.91 4.91 17.52
CA GLY A 57 -25.83 5.20 18.48
C GLY A 57 -24.72 6.10 17.99
N THR A 58 -24.99 6.89 16.94
CA THR A 58 -24.14 8.02 16.52
C THR A 58 -24.34 9.18 17.49
N ASP A 59 -23.26 9.73 18.03
CA ASP A 59 -23.34 10.80 19.02
C ASP A 59 -23.04 12.18 18.41
N MET A 60 -22.28 12.24 17.33
CA MET A 60 -21.84 13.47 16.68
C MET A 60 -21.96 13.37 15.16
N ASP A 61 -22.58 14.38 14.55
CA ASP A 61 -22.73 14.54 13.11
C ASP A 61 -21.62 15.42 12.54
N MET A 62 -20.86 14.89 11.59
CA MET A 62 -19.82 15.65 10.88
C MET A 62 -20.40 16.26 9.60
N CYS A 63 -20.54 17.59 9.59
CA CYS A 63 -20.87 18.45 8.44
C CYS A 63 -22.25 18.33 7.81
N SER A 64 -23.08 17.32 8.11
CA SER A 64 -24.45 17.24 7.55
C SER A 64 -25.39 18.32 8.12
N ASN A 65 -25.12 18.85 9.31
CA ASN A 65 -26.02 19.68 10.10
C ASN A 65 -27.39 19.03 10.39
N ALA A 66 -27.48 17.71 10.28
CA ALA A 66 -28.71 16.95 10.42
C ALA A 66 -29.23 16.98 11.87
N PHE A 67 -28.34 16.73 12.84
CA PHE A 67 -28.72 16.74 14.25
C PHE A 67 -29.17 18.12 14.71
N VAL A 68 -28.39 19.16 14.43
CA VAL A 68 -28.66 20.53 14.88
C VAL A 68 -29.98 21.07 14.29
N LYS A 69 -30.28 20.77 13.04
CA LYS A 69 -31.45 21.32 12.35
C LYS A 69 -32.74 20.54 12.59
N HIS A 70 -32.67 19.22 12.88
CA HIS A 70 -33.84 18.38 12.80
C HIS A 70 -34.23 17.66 14.10
N LEU A 71 -33.27 17.36 15.03
CA LEU A 71 -33.58 16.57 16.21
C LEU A 71 -34.60 17.23 17.16
N ALA A 72 -34.57 18.57 17.29
CA ALA A 72 -35.56 19.28 18.11
C ALA A 72 -37.00 19.04 17.61
N LYS A 73 -37.23 19.05 16.29
CA LYS A 73 -38.50 18.73 15.67
C LYS A 73 -38.86 17.25 15.87
N SER A 74 -37.91 16.35 15.71
CA SER A 74 -38.12 14.91 15.92
C SER A 74 -38.47 14.55 17.38
N ILE A 75 -37.95 15.28 18.36
CA ILE A 75 -38.35 15.18 19.77
C ILE A 75 -39.81 15.63 19.93
N ALA A 76 -40.16 16.81 19.41
CA ALA A 76 -41.54 17.34 19.47
C ALA A 76 -42.57 16.42 18.81
N GLU A 77 -42.18 15.69 17.78
CA GLU A 77 -42.99 14.69 17.08
C GLU A 77 -42.95 13.29 17.75
N GLY A 78 -42.21 13.12 18.85
CA GLY A 78 -42.11 11.86 19.57
C GLY A 78 -41.33 10.75 18.83
N LYS A 79 -40.55 11.11 17.82
CA LYS A 79 -39.81 10.15 16.98
C LYS A 79 -38.48 9.73 17.60
N VAL A 80 -37.86 10.61 18.37
CA VAL A 80 -36.67 10.35 19.20
C VAL A 80 -36.91 10.90 20.60
N SER A 81 -36.28 10.34 21.63
CA SER A 81 -36.39 10.86 22.97
C SER A 81 -35.36 11.95 23.24
N GLU A 82 -35.69 12.88 24.14
CA GLU A 82 -34.71 13.86 24.63
C GLU A 82 -33.54 13.17 25.32
N GLU A 83 -33.77 12.02 25.98
CA GLU A 83 -32.72 11.26 26.64
C GLU A 83 -31.70 10.67 25.64
N ASP A 84 -32.10 10.28 24.44
CA ASP A 84 -31.16 9.84 23.39
C ASP A 84 -30.19 10.96 23.02
N VAL A 85 -30.69 12.18 22.90
CA VAL A 85 -29.86 13.38 22.63
C VAL A 85 -28.98 13.71 23.83
N ASN A 86 -29.52 13.61 25.06
CA ASN A 86 -28.75 13.85 26.28
C ASN A 86 -27.60 12.85 26.45
N ILE A 87 -27.81 11.58 26.13
CA ILE A 87 -26.77 10.55 26.14
C ILE A 87 -25.65 10.89 25.15
N ALA A 88 -25.99 11.27 23.92
CA ALA A 88 -25.02 11.65 22.91
C ALA A 88 -24.20 12.89 23.34
N CYS A 89 -24.91 13.92 23.82
CA CYS A 89 -24.30 15.14 24.33
C CYS A 89 -23.36 14.87 25.53
N ARG A 90 -23.81 14.06 26.49
CA ARG A 90 -23.03 13.68 27.68
C ARG A 90 -21.70 13.04 27.30
N ARG A 91 -21.67 12.11 26.36
CA ARG A 91 -20.44 11.45 25.90
C ARG A 91 -19.43 12.44 25.32
N ILE A 92 -19.89 13.43 24.55
CA ILE A 92 -19.04 14.48 24.01
C ILE A 92 -18.52 15.38 25.15
N LEU A 93 -19.39 15.76 26.09
CA LEU A 93 -19.00 16.59 27.24
C LEU A 93 -18.03 15.85 28.17
N GLU A 94 -18.20 14.55 28.39
CA GLU A 94 -17.26 13.71 29.14
C GLU A 94 -15.87 13.66 28.48
N ALA A 95 -15.80 13.56 27.17
CA ALA A 95 -14.54 13.63 26.45
C ALA A 95 -13.85 14.98 26.63
N LYS A 96 -14.59 16.08 26.52
CA LYS A 96 -14.08 17.44 26.80
C LYS A 96 -13.62 17.59 28.24
N TYR A 97 -14.36 17.02 29.20
CA TYR A 97 -14.00 17.05 30.62
C TYR A 97 -12.70 16.29 30.90
N LYS A 98 -12.59 15.04 30.38
CA LYS A 98 -11.39 14.21 30.51
C LYS A 98 -10.15 14.87 29.88
N LEU A 99 -10.34 15.62 28.82
CA LEU A 99 -9.29 16.44 28.19
C LEU A 99 -8.96 17.72 28.98
N GLY A 100 -9.74 18.04 30.03
CA GLY A 100 -9.54 19.25 30.85
C GLY A 100 -9.93 20.56 30.16
N LEU A 101 -10.74 20.51 29.09
CA LEU A 101 -11.09 21.70 28.28
C LEU A 101 -12.07 22.64 29.01
N PHE A 102 -12.77 22.17 30.07
CA PHE A 102 -13.58 23.05 30.91
C PHE A 102 -12.75 23.88 31.86
N SER A 103 -11.60 23.40 32.31
CA SER A 103 -10.69 24.11 33.19
C SER A 103 -9.78 25.04 32.40
N ASP A 104 -9.31 24.60 31.23
CA ASP A 104 -8.48 25.39 30.32
C ASP A 104 -8.76 24.93 28.86
N PRO A 105 -9.62 25.67 28.13
CA PRO A 105 -9.97 25.33 26.73
C PRO A 105 -8.80 25.46 25.76
N TYR A 106 -7.73 26.17 26.14
CA TYR A 106 -6.54 26.43 25.32
C TYR A 106 -5.32 25.63 25.74
N ARG A 107 -5.44 24.67 26.68
CA ARG A 107 -4.31 23.92 27.23
C ARG A 107 -3.47 23.18 26.17
N TYR A 108 -4.05 22.84 25.04
CA TYR A 108 -3.36 22.19 23.91
C TYR A 108 -2.95 23.19 22.83
N CYS A 109 -3.32 24.47 22.96
CA CYS A 109 -2.99 25.51 22.00
C CYS A 109 -1.65 26.12 22.33
N ASN A 110 -0.65 25.86 21.53
CA ASN A 110 0.66 26.47 21.63
C ASN A 110 1.17 26.85 20.25
N THR A 111 1.07 28.13 19.90
CA THR A 111 1.49 28.66 18.60
C THR A 111 2.99 28.52 18.30
N LYS A 112 3.81 28.27 19.34
CA LYS A 112 5.27 28.06 19.18
C LYS A 112 5.59 26.63 18.76
N ARG A 113 4.74 25.63 19.09
CA ARG A 113 4.97 24.21 18.80
C ARG A 113 5.08 23.93 17.29
N SER A 114 4.32 24.64 16.47
CA SER A 114 4.40 24.46 15.01
C SER A 114 5.82 24.68 14.46
N LYS A 115 6.59 25.60 15.07
CA LYS A 115 7.97 25.88 14.65
C LYS A 115 9.00 24.88 15.19
N SER A 116 8.74 24.29 16.36
CA SER A 116 9.67 23.39 17.04
C SER A 116 9.38 21.91 16.81
N GLU A 117 8.15 21.54 16.36
CA GLU A 117 7.70 20.15 16.31
C GLU A 117 7.25 19.71 14.90
N ILE A 118 6.88 20.68 14.02
CA ILE A 118 6.43 20.35 12.66
C ILE A 118 7.56 20.60 11.67
N TYR A 119 7.81 19.63 10.80
CA TYR A 119 8.78 19.72 9.71
C TYR A 119 10.21 20.01 10.18
N THR A 120 10.59 19.46 11.34
CA THR A 120 11.95 19.56 11.88
C THR A 120 12.94 18.77 11.00
N ALA A 121 14.23 19.02 11.13
CA ALA A 121 15.26 18.26 10.41
C ALA A 121 15.19 16.76 10.73
N GLU A 122 14.90 16.40 11.98
CA GLU A 122 14.71 15.01 12.41
C GLU A 122 13.48 14.37 11.74
N ASN A 123 12.33 15.05 11.75
CA ASN A 123 11.11 14.55 11.10
C ASN A 123 11.30 14.40 9.59
N ARG A 124 12.00 15.34 8.95
CA ARG A 124 12.34 15.25 7.53
C ARG A 124 13.25 14.06 7.24
N GLN A 125 14.28 13.84 8.06
CA GLN A 125 15.16 12.68 7.91
C GLN A 125 14.39 11.38 8.08
N ALA A 126 13.53 11.27 9.09
CA ALA A 126 12.66 10.10 9.27
C ALA A 126 11.73 9.87 8.07
N ALA A 127 11.12 10.94 7.53
CA ALA A 127 10.28 10.86 6.32
C ALA A 127 11.08 10.39 5.09
N ARG A 128 12.31 10.88 4.90
CA ARG A 128 13.24 10.46 3.84
C ARG A 128 13.61 8.98 3.97
N ASP A 129 13.93 8.54 5.19
CA ASP A 129 14.29 7.15 5.45
C ASP A 129 13.13 6.21 5.16
N VAL A 130 11.93 6.52 5.68
CA VAL A 130 10.72 5.74 5.43
C VAL A 130 10.35 5.73 3.94
N ALA A 131 10.43 6.86 3.24
CA ALA A 131 10.17 6.92 1.81
C ALA A 131 11.10 5.99 1.02
N ALA A 132 12.40 6.00 1.31
CA ALA A 132 13.38 5.12 0.66
C ALA A 132 13.08 3.63 0.88
N GLU A 133 12.52 3.27 2.05
CA GLU A 133 12.10 1.91 2.37
C GLU A 133 10.82 1.45 1.67
N THR A 134 10.01 2.38 1.16
CA THR A 134 8.76 2.04 0.43
C THR A 134 8.99 1.75 -1.06
N PHE A 135 10.07 2.23 -1.65
CA PHE A 135 10.34 2.02 -3.07
C PHE A 135 10.66 0.57 -3.36
N VAL A 136 9.98 0.01 -4.38
CA VAL A 136 10.09 -1.41 -4.73
C VAL A 136 10.82 -1.56 -6.06
N LEU A 137 11.99 -2.15 -6.04
CA LEU A 137 12.72 -2.50 -7.26
C LEU A 137 12.05 -3.72 -7.90
N LEU A 138 11.39 -3.53 -9.05
CA LEU A 138 10.66 -4.58 -9.74
C LEU A 138 11.52 -5.32 -10.78
N LYS A 139 12.47 -4.62 -11.39
CA LYS A 139 13.35 -5.15 -12.45
C LYS A 139 14.66 -4.39 -12.48
N ASN A 140 15.79 -5.07 -12.72
CA ASN A 140 17.12 -4.44 -12.85
C ASN A 140 18.04 -5.31 -13.69
N GLU A 141 17.73 -5.46 -14.98
CA GLU A 141 18.56 -6.20 -15.93
C GLU A 141 19.88 -5.47 -16.20
N GLY A 142 20.95 -6.20 -16.30
CA GLY A 142 22.28 -5.65 -16.52
C GLY A 142 22.83 -4.81 -15.36
N ASN A 143 22.19 -4.83 -14.17
CA ASN A 143 22.58 -4.01 -13.02
C ASN A 143 22.70 -2.52 -13.37
N ILE A 144 21.73 -1.97 -14.10
CA ILE A 144 21.68 -0.55 -14.46
C ILE A 144 21.60 0.31 -13.20
N LEU A 145 20.80 -0.11 -12.24
CA LEU A 145 20.74 0.50 -10.90
C LEU A 145 21.70 -0.24 -9.95
N PRO A 146 22.39 0.47 -9.06
CA PRO A 146 22.38 1.91 -8.88
C PRO A 146 23.16 2.65 -9.97
N LEU A 147 22.70 3.86 -10.33
CA LEU A 147 23.37 4.73 -11.28
C LEU A 147 24.65 5.30 -10.68
N LYS A 148 25.63 5.55 -11.55
CA LYS A 148 26.81 6.34 -11.17
C LYS A 148 26.48 7.83 -11.26
N LYS A 149 27.09 8.61 -10.37
CA LYS A 149 27.01 10.09 -10.40
C LYS A 149 28.06 10.64 -11.37
N GLU A 150 27.98 10.26 -12.67
CA GLU A 150 28.93 10.65 -13.73
C GLU A 150 28.23 10.82 -15.08
N GLY A 151 28.86 11.49 -16.02
CA GLY A 151 28.35 11.67 -17.39
C GLY A 151 27.13 12.56 -17.47
N LYS A 152 26.22 12.25 -18.40
CA LYS A 152 24.97 12.98 -18.63
C LYS A 152 23.78 12.08 -18.35
N ILE A 153 22.91 12.52 -17.46
CA ILE A 153 21.68 11.82 -17.08
C ILE A 153 20.49 12.62 -17.60
N ALA A 154 19.62 12.02 -18.41
CA ALA A 154 18.36 12.63 -18.80
C ALA A 154 17.26 12.22 -17.83
N LEU A 155 16.62 13.18 -17.18
CA LEU A 155 15.39 13.00 -16.40
C LEU A 155 14.20 13.43 -17.26
N ILE A 156 13.32 12.51 -17.59
CA ILE A 156 12.19 12.72 -18.50
C ILE A 156 10.90 12.23 -17.83
N GLY A 157 9.84 12.99 -17.96
CA GLY A 157 8.52 12.58 -17.52
C GLY A 157 7.72 13.68 -16.83
N PRO A 158 6.38 13.60 -16.91
CA PRO A 158 5.48 14.63 -16.36
C PRO A 158 5.50 14.71 -14.84
N LEU A 159 6.02 13.67 -14.15
CA LEU A 159 6.08 13.58 -12.68
C LEU A 159 7.46 13.92 -12.10
N ALA A 160 8.43 14.30 -12.96
CA ALA A 160 9.79 14.58 -12.53
C ALA A 160 9.94 15.92 -11.77
N ASP A 161 9.16 16.94 -12.15
CA ASP A 161 9.23 18.30 -11.58
C ASP A 161 7.86 18.76 -11.07
N THR A 162 7.30 18.02 -10.12
CA THR A 162 6.03 18.36 -9.46
C THR A 162 6.14 18.19 -7.94
N ARG A 163 5.74 19.22 -7.19
CA ARG A 163 5.68 19.18 -5.73
C ARG A 163 4.35 18.65 -5.21
N ASN A 164 3.26 18.95 -5.93
CA ASN A 164 1.91 18.69 -5.45
C ASN A 164 1.54 17.20 -5.52
N ASN A 165 2.16 16.44 -6.42
CA ASN A 165 1.80 15.05 -6.64
C ASN A 165 2.61 14.06 -5.78
N ILE A 166 3.80 14.41 -5.31
CA ILE A 166 4.69 13.47 -4.59
C ILE A 166 4.16 13.02 -3.23
N ALA A 167 3.27 13.79 -2.61
CA ALA A 167 2.69 13.47 -1.30
C ALA A 167 1.45 12.56 -1.39
N GLY A 168 0.96 12.26 -2.60
CA GLY A 168 -0.25 11.46 -2.79
C GLY A 168 -1.55 12.22 -2.51
N THR A 169 -2.67 11.51 -2.50
CA THR A 169 -4.02 12.09 -2.44
C THR A 169 -4.41 12.57 -1.05
N TRP A 170 -4.22 11.73 -0.04
CA TRP A 170 -4.72 11.95 1.33
C TRP A 170 -3.85 12.86 2.21
N SER A 171 -3.02 13.70 1.61
CA SER A 171 -2.19 14.69 2.30
C SER A 171 -2.89 16.05 2.32
N VAL A 172 -3.75 16.28 3.31
CA VAL A 172 -4.63 17.44 3.39
C VAL A 172 -3.92 18.71 3.84
N ALA A 173 -3.06 18.62 4.86
CA ALA A 173 -2.35 19.77 5.45
C ALA A 173 -0.91 19.88 4.90
N GLN A 174 -0.76 19.89 3.57
CA GLN A 174 0.54 19.92 2.93
C GLN A 174 1.00 21.36 2.62
N GLU A 175 2.32 21.54 2.64
CA GLU A 175 2.99 22.78 2.22
C GLU A 175 3.96 22.45 1.06
N PRO A 176 3.49 22.29 -0.19
CA PRO A 176 4.31 21.83 -1.31
C PRO A 176 5.53 22.69 -1.60
N SER A 177 5.49 23.98 -1.23
CA SER A 177 6.63 24.89 -1.36
C SER A 177 7.88 24.45 -0.57
N LYS A 178 7.71 23.57 0.41
CA LYS A 178 8.80 23.01 1.23
C LYS A 178 9.35 21.68 0.66
N TYR A 179 8.68 21.09 -0.34
CA TYR A 179 9.06 19.81 -0.88
C TYR A 179 10.11 19.95 -1.98
N THR A 180 11.02 19.01 -2.05
CA THR A 180 12.03 18.92 -3.12
C THR A 180 11.51 18.03 -4.23
N THR A 181 11.45 18.53 -5.48
CA THR A 181 11.07 17.69 -6.64
C THR A 181 12.18 16.69 -6.94
N ILE A 182 11.88 15.65 -7.73
CA ILE A 182 12.92 14.69 -8.16
C ILE A 182 14.01 15.42 -8.95
N LYS A 183 13.62 16.34 -9.81
CA LYS A 183 14.55 17.16 -10.58
C LYS A 183 15.51 17.93 -9.69
N GLU A 184 15.00 18.67 -8.72
CA GLU A 184 15.82 19.45 -7.78
C GLU A 184 16.73 18.55 -6.93
N ALA A 185 16.20 17.42 -6.43
CA ALA A 185 17.00 16.47 -5.68
C ALA A 185 18.14 15.87 -6.52
N MET A 186 17.87 15.55 -7.79
CA MET A 186 18.91 15.07 -8.71
C MET A 186 19.92 16.16 -9.04
N GLU A 187 19.50 17.41 -9.24
CA GLU A 187 20.41 18.56 -9.43
C GLU A 187 21.37 18.69 -8.25
N HIS A 188 20.84 18.57 -7.02
CA HIS A 188 21.68 18.62 -5.80
C HIS A 188 22.63 17.42 -5.70
N ALA A 189 22.13 16.20 -5.93
CA ALA A 189 22.92 14.97 -5.81
C ALA A 189 24.04 14.86 -6.84
N LEU A 190 23.86 15.47 -8.01
CA LEU A 190 24.79 15.44 -9.14
C LEU A 190 25.70 16.67 -9.23
N ALA A 191 25.48 17.69 -8.39
CA ALA A 191 26.24 18.94 -8.45
C ALA A 191 27.76 18.69 -8.42
N GLY A 192 28.47 19.20 -9.44
CA GLY A 192 29.92 19.05 -9.61
C GLY A 192 30.39 17.64 -10.00
N LYS A 193 29.48 16.68 -10.25
CA LYS A 193 29.83 15.28 -10.57
C LYS A 193 29.31 14.85 -11.93
N ALA A 194 28.09 15.22 -12.29
CA ALA A 194 27.44 14.82 -13.52
C ALA A 194 26.53 15.94 -14.04
N THR A 195 26.09 15.85 -15.29
CA THR A 195 25.15 16.81 -15.90
C THR A 195 23.75 16.22 -15.90
N LEU A 196 22.78 16.92 -15.30
CA LEU A 196 21.37 16.61 -15.44
C LEU A 196 20.77 17.35 -16.64
N LEU A 197 20.13 16.60 -17.53
CA LEU A 197 19.30 17.13 -18.61
C LEU A 197 17.85 16.84 -18.24
N TYR A 198 16.94 17.80 -18.44
CA TYR A 198 15.54 17.63 -18.06
C TYR A 198 14.59 18.00 -19.19
N ALA A 199 13.55 17.21 -19.39
CA ALA A 199 12.37 17.53 -20.18
C ALA A 199 11.13 16.86 -19.59
N GLN A 200 9.98 17.55 -19.60
CA GLN A 200 8.71 16.93 -19.20
C GLN A 200 8.31 15.80 -20.16
N GLY A 201 8.52 15.96 -21.44
CA GLY A 201 8.39 14.96 -22.49
C GLY A 201 6.97 14.59 -22.90
N SER A 202 6.01 14.57 -21.98
CA SER A 202 4.61 14.30 -22.26
C SER A 202 3.68 14.96 -21.25
N ASN A 203 2.40 15.01 -21.58
CA ASN A 203 1.32 15.20 -20.60
C ASN A 203 1.08 13.89 -19.83
N ILE A 204 0.25 13.91 -18.78
CA ILE A 204 -0.21 12.68 -18.11
C ILE A 204 -1.17 11.90 -19.04
N TRP A 205 -2.14 12.60 -19.62
CA TRP A 205 -3.10 12.08 -20.59
C TRP A 205 -3.03 12.87 -21.90
N ARG A 206 -3.36 12.23 -23.02
CA ARG A 206 -3.56 12.92 -24.31
C ARG A 206 -4.82 13.78 -24.30
N ASN A 207 -5.83 13.37 -23.54
CA ASN A 207 -7.07 14.11 -23.36
C ASN A 207 -6.92 15.08 -22.19
N LYS A 208 -7.05 16.39 -22.48
CA LYS A 208 -6.89 17.47 -21.50
C LYS A 208 -7.94 17.41 -20.38
N GLU A 209 -9.18 17.07 -20.71
CA GLU A 209 -10.27 16.95 -19.74
C GLU A 209 -10.00 15.79 -18.74
N LEU A 210 -9.54 14.64 -19.23
CA LEU A 210 -9.14 13.53 -18.38
C LEU A 210 -7.98 13.91 -17.46
N GLN A 211 -7.00 14.67 -17.95
CA GLN A 211 -5.91 15.16 -17.11
C GLN A 211 -6.44 16.09 -16.03
N GLN A 212 -7.30 17.05 -16.38
CA GLN A 212 -7.89 18.00 -15.44
C GLN A 212 -8.76 17.30 -14.37
N ASN A 213 -9.50 16.27 -14.76
CA ASN A 213 -10.29 15.45 -13.82
C ASN A 213 -9.40 14.71 -12.81
N GLY A 214 -8.18 14.32 -13.19
CA GLY A 214 -7.18 13.67 -12.33
C GLY A 214 -6.26 14.64 -11.59
N GLU A 215 -6.52 15.95 -11.58
CA GLU A 215 -5.63 16.93 -10.93
C GLU A 215 -6.12 17.43 -9.58
N PHE A 216 -7.39 17.66 -9.40
CA PHE A 216 -8.06 18.16 -8.18
C PHE A 216 -7.16 19.05 -7.29
N GLY A 217 -6.75 20.22 -7.81
CA GLY A 217 -5.88 21.16 -7.10
C GLY A 217 -4.39 20.81 -7.11
N LYS A 218 -3.98 19.75 -7.80
CA LYS A 218 -2.59 19.33 -7.99
C LYS A 218 -2.19 19.35 -9.47
N PRO A 219 -2.23 20.50 -10.14
CA PRO A 219 -2.04 20.59 -11.57
C PRO A 219 -0.64 20.12 -12.00
N ILE A 220 -0.60 19.49 -13.17
CA ILE A 220 0.61 19.17 -13.90
C ILE A 220 0.60 20.00 -15.19
N ASN A 221 1.76 20.55 -15.52
CA ASN A 221 1.88 21.43 -16.68
C ASN A 221 1.40 20.73 -17.97
N TRP A 222 0.48 21.40 -18.67
CA TRP A 222 -0.06 20.95 -19.94
C TRP A 222 0.69 21.64 -21.08
N GLY A 223 1.24 20.86 -22.01
CA GLY A 223 1.98 21.38 -23.16
C GLY A 223 1.59 20.74 -24.48
N ASN A 224 2.20 21.26 -25.56
CA ASN A 224 2.08 20.68 -26.90
C ASN A 224 2.83 19.34 -26.94
N GLU A 225 2.12 18.24 -27.20
CA GLU A 225 2.66 16.87 -27.17
C GLU A 225 3.86 16.70 -28.14
N THR A 226 3.77 17.27 -29.35
CA THR A 226 4.83 17.15 -30.35
C THR A 226 6.11 17.86 -29.92
N GLU A 227 5.99 19.07 -29.39
CA GLU A 227 7.12 19.87 -28.93
C GLU A 227 7.78 19.25 -27.70
N MET A 228 6.97 18.84 -26.70
CA MET A 228 7.47 18.19 -25.50
C MET A 228 8.21 16.88 -25.82
N LYS A 229 7.66 16.07 -26.72
CA LYS A 229 8.29 14.83 -27.18
C LYS A 229 9.60 15.11 -27.94
N ALA A 230 9.62 16.11 -28.81
CA ALA A 230 10.82 16.48 -29.55
C ALA A 230 11.96 16.94 -28.64
N GLU A 231 11.66 17.74 -27.61
CA GLU A 231 12.61 18.15 -26.58
C GLU A 231 13.18 16.96 -25.82
N ALA A 232 12.29 16.06 -25.31
CA ALA A 232 12.69 14.86 -24.60
C ALA A 232 13.62 13.96 -25.44
N LEU A 233 13.29 13.74 -26.72
CA LEU A 233 14.11 12.94 -27.62
C LEU A 233 15.46 13.63 -27.92
N LYS A 234 15.51 14.96 -27.96
CA LYS A 234 16.75 15.71 -28.13
C LYS A 234 17.70 15.48 -26.96
N ILE A 235 17.24 15.69 -25.73
CA ILE A 235 18.11 15.49 -24.55
C ILE A 235 18.47 14.02 -24.32
N ALA A 236 17.58 13.07 -24.65
CA ALA A 236 17.86 11.64 -24.56
C ALA A 236 19.02 11.21 -25.48
N LYS A 237 19.16 11.79 -26.65
CA LYS A 237 20.31 11.54 -27.57
C LYS A 237 21.63 11.94 -26.94
N GLU A 238 21.67 13.01 -26.16
CA GLU A 238 22.86 13.54 -25.54
C GLU A 238 23.23 12.79 -24.23
N ALA A 239 22.28 12.08 -23.63
CA ALA A 239 22.45 11.41 -22.34
C ALA A 239 23.16 10.06 -22.47
N ASP A 240 23.80 9.63 -21.39
CA ASP A 240 24.39 8.30 -21.23
C ASP A 240 23.36 7.32 -20.63
N VAL A 241 22.41 7.82 -19.81
CA VAL A 241 21.32 7.07 -19.22
C VAL A 241 20.06 7.94 -19.13
N ILE A 242 18.89 7.31 -19.25
CA ILE A 242 17.58 7.96 -19.21
C ILE A 242 16.82 7.48 -17.98
N VAL A 243 16.34 8.40 -17.15
CA VAL A 243 15.45 8.15 -16.02
C VAL A 243 14.07 8.72 -16.34
N CYS A 244 13.06 7.87 -16.37
CA CYS A 244 11.69 8.23 -16.72
C CYS A 244 10.81 8.30 -15.47
N ALA A 245 10.30 9.48 -15.09
CA ALA A 245 9.34 9.67 -13.98
C ALA A 245 7.92 9.72 -14.56
N MET A 246 7.26 8.56 -14.61
CA MET A 246 6.00 8.34 -15.33
C MET A 246 5.00 7.53 -14.50
N GLY A 247 3.74 7.52 -14.92
CA GLY A 247 2.67 6.76 -14.29
C GLY A 247 1.44 7.61 -13.98
N GLU A 248 0.84 7.38 -12.82
CA GLU A 248 -0.35 8.09 -12.34
C GLU A 248 0.02 9.39 -11.61
N SER A 249 -0.79 10.45 -11.81
CA SER A 249 -0.80 11.57 -10.86
C SER A 249 -1.51 11.17 -9.56
N ALA A 250 -1.30 11.93 -8.48
CA ALA A 250 -1.83 11.61 -7.16
C ALA A 250 -3.35 11.36 -7.16
N GLU A 251 -4.12 12.25 -7.77
CA GLU A 251 -5.59 12.18 -7.74
C GLU A 251 -6.18 11.12 -8.66
N MET A 252 -5.41 10.53 -9.57
CA MET A 252 -5.87 9.39 -10.37
C MET A 252 -6.17 8.15 -9.53
N SER A 253 -5.62 8.06 -8.33
CA SER A 253 -5.86 6.99 -7.34
C SER A 253 -6.51 7.51 -6.05
N GLY A 254 -7.11 8.69 -6.10
CA GLY A 254 -7.85 9.30 -5.00
C GLY A 254 -9.21 8.67 -4.74
N GLU A 255 -9.92 9.23 -3.77
CA GLU A 255 -11.30 8.85 -3.47
C GLU A 255 -12.18 8.97 -4.73
N CYS A 256 -12.95 7.94 -5.02
CA CYS A 256 -13.75 7.82 -6.24
C CYS A 256 -12.95 7.86 -7.56
N GLY A 257 -11.62 7.80 -7.51
CA GLY A 257 -10.72 7.80 -8.65
C GLY A 257 -10.54 6.41 -9.29
N SER A 258 -11.63 5.69 -9.61
CA SER A 258 -11.56 4.37 -10.25
C SER A 258 -11.12 4.48 -11.71
N ARG A 259 -10.33 3.50 -12.17
CA ARG A 259 -9.88 3.38 -13.56
C ARG A 259 -10.33 2.05 -14.16
N THR A 260 -10.82 2.08 -15.39
CA THR A 260 -11.22 0.88 -16.15
C THR A 260 -10.05 0.24 -16.91
N ASN A 261 -8.96 0.96 -17.12
CA ASN A 261 -7.70 0.45 -17.64
C ASN A 261 -6.57 0.82 -16.68
N LEU A 262 -5.88 -0.15 -16.12
CA LEU A 262 -4.80 0.03 -15.14
C LEU A 262 -3.40 0.14 -15.78
N GLU A 263 -3.31 0.20 -17.10
CA GLU A 263 -2.06 0.41 -17.80
C GLU A 263 -1.57 1.86 -17.65
N MET A 264 -0.27 2.08 -17.91
CA MET A 264 0.29 3.43 -18.05
C MET A 264 -0.48 4.22 -19.12
N PRO A 265 -0.80 5.51 -18.92
CA PRO A 265 -1.42 6.32 -19.94
C PRO A 265 -0.65 6.26 -21.29
N ASP A 266 -1.41 6.15 -22.38
CA ASP A 266 -0.88 5.87 -23.73
C ASP A 266 0.20 6.84 -24.18
N VAL A 267 0.01 8.15 -23.95
CA VAL A 267 0.97 9.20 -24.33
C VAL A 267 2.34 9.03 -23.66
N GLN A 268 2.34 8.56 -22.39
CA GLN A 268 3.58 8.30 -21.65
C GLN A 268 4.25 7.01 -22.15
N ARG A 269 3.46 5.95 -22.41
CA ARG A 269 3.99 4.69 -22.96
C ARG A 269 4.57 4.87 -24.35
N GLU A 270 3.94 5.66 -25.21
CA GLU A 270 4.47 5.99 -26.54
C GLU A 270 5.82 6.72 -26.46
N LEU A 271 5.93 7.71 -25.55
CA LEU A 271 7.21 8.38 -25.31
C LEU A 271 8.27 7.38 -24.80
N LEU A 272 7.92 6.55 -23.83
CA LEU A 272 8.83 5.52 -23.29
C LEU A 272 9.32 4.57 -24.39
N ALA A 273 8.42 4.14 -25.30
CA ALA A 273 8.77 3.30 -26.44
C ALA A 273 9.76 3.97 -27.39
N GLU A 274 9.62 5.27 -27.64
CA GLU A 274 10.59 6.03 -28.47
C GLU A 274 11.95 6.20 -27.76
N LEU A 275 11.95 6.42 -26.44
CA LEU A 275 13.18 6.52 -25.66
C LEU A 275 13.97 5.20 -25.65
N LEU A 276 13.29 4.06 -25.57
CA LEU A 276 13.91 2.73 -25.63
C LEU A 276 14.61 2.47 -26.98
N LYS A 277 14.11 3.03 -28.10
CA LYS A 277 14.75 2.92 -29.43
C LYS A 277 16.11 3.64 -29.51
N MET A 278 16.43 4.50 -28.55
CA MET A 278 17.71 5.21 -28.51
C MET A 278 18.90 4.29 -28.17
N GLY A 279 18.66 3.05 -27.71
CA GLY A 279 19.71 2.11 -27.33
C GLY A 279 20.50 2.51 -26.08
N LYS A 280 19.97 3.44 -25.28
CA LYS A 280 20.54 3.87 -24.00
C LYS A 280 19.92 3.05 -22.84
N PRO A 281 20.61 2.89 -21.71
CA PRO A 281 19.97 2.36 -20.50
C PRO A 281 18.79 3.25 -20.08
N VAL A 282 17.63 2.62 -19.80
CA VAL A 282 16.41 3.30 -19.36
C VAL A 282 15.98 2.77 -18.01
N VAL A 283 15.72 3.67 -17.07
CA VAL A 283 15.15 3.40 -15.75
C VAL A 283 13.76 4.00 -15.70
N LEU A 284 12.74 3.19 -15.43
CA LEU A 284 11.38 3.66 -15.20
C LEU A 284 11.12 3.78 -13.68
N LEU A 285 10.81 4.99 -13.23
CA LEU A 285 10.22 5.29 -11.94
C LEU A 285 8.71 5.32 -12.13
N ASN A 286 8.02 4.22 -11.75
CA ASN A 286 6.58 4.08 -11.92
C ASN A 286 5.84 4.69 -10.72
N PHE A 287 5.10 5.76 -10.96
CA PHE A 287 4.21 6.39 -9.98
C PHE A 287 2.84 5.74 -10.04
N ALA A 288 2.33 5.33 -8.90
CA ALA A 288 0.97 4.78 -8.78
C ALA A 288 0.51 4.78 -7.33
N GLY A 289 -0.78 5.00 -7.08
CA GLY A 289 -1.41 4.79 -5.78
C GLY A 289 -2.15 3.46 -5.66
N ARG A 290 -1.99 2.59 -6.67
CA ARG A 290 -2.65 1.29 -6.81
C ARG A 290 -1.75 0.30 -7.54
N PRO A 291 -2.04 -1.03 -7.54
CA PRO A 291 -1.41 -1.95 -8.48
C PRO A 291 -1.75 -1.56 -9.92
N THR A 292 -0.72 -1.43 -10.75
CA THR A 292 -0.84 -1.10 -12.18
C THR A 292 -0.44 -2.28 -13.04
N VAL A 293 -0.95 -2.31 -14.28
CA VAL A 293 -0.57 -3.29 -15.29
C VAL A 293 0.73 -2.83 -15.95
N LEU A 294 1.83 -3.50 -15.65
CA LEU A 294 3.18 -3.20 -16.18
C LEU A 294 3.69 -4.30 -17.11
N THR A 295 2.81 -5.06 -17.76
CA THR A 295 3.20 -6.20 -18.59
C THR A 295 4.06 -5.79 -19.77
N TRP A 296 3.71 -4.71 -20.45
CA TRP A 296 4.52 -4.18 -21.54
C TRP A 296 5.86 -3.61 -21.04
N GLU A 297 5.82 -2.85 -19.95
CA GLU A 297 7.00 -2.24 -19.34
C GLU A 297 8.00 -3.32 -18.87
N LYS A 298 7.49 -4.38 -18.21
CA LYS A 298 8.32 -5.51 -17.79
C LYS A 298 9.03 -6.19 -18.95
N ALA A 299 8.38 -6.29 -20.12
CA ALA A 299 8.95 -6.93 -21.29
C ALA A 299 10.04 -6.06 -21.97
N HIS A 300 9.92 -4.73 -21.91
CA HIS A 300 10.74 -3.84 -22.74
C HIS A 300 11.70 -2.96 -21.94
N VAL A 301 11.37 -2.56 -20.71
CA VAL A 301 12.19 -1.66 -19.90
C VAL A 301 13.16 -2.47 -19.05
N PRO A 302 14.47 -2.19 -19.11
CA PRO A 302 15.46 -3.00 -18.40
C PRO A 302 15.51 -2.77 -16.89
N ALA A 303 15.14 -1.57 -16.40
CA ALA A 303 15.09 -1.28 -14.97
C ALA A 303 13.78 -0.56 -14.60
N ILE A 304 13.06 -1.10 -13.61
CA ILE A 304 11.75 -0.59 -13.17
C ILE A 304 11.73 -0.53 -11.64
N MET A 305 11.43 0.64 -11.11
CA MET A 305 11.18 0.87 -9.69
C MET A 305 9.78 1.43 -9.51
N ASN A 306 8.94 0.78 -8.68
CA ASN A 306 7.65 1.31 -8.29
C ASN A 306 7.85 2.23 -7.10
N VAL A 307 7.55 3.51 -7.29
CA VAL A 307 7.92 4.57 -6.33
C VAL A 307 6.74 5.12 -5.55
N TRP A 308 5.52 4.68 -5.87
CA TRP A 308 4.29 5.14 -5.21
C TRP A 308 4.20 6.67 -5.19
N PHE A 309 3.82 7.22 -4.02
CA PHE A 309 3.88 8.65 -3.66
C PHE A 309 4.63 8.74 -2.33
N GLY A 310 5.92 9.09 -2.38
CA GLY A 310 6.85 8.97 -1.25
C GLY A 310 6.80 10.10 -0.21
N GLY A 311 5.87 11.06 -0.35
CA GLY A 311 5.73 12.16 0.62
C GLY A 311 6.69 13.33 0.37
N SER A 312 6.82 14.22 1.36
CA SER A 312 7.56 15.48 1.26
C SER A 312 9.04 15.33 0.90
N GLU A 313 9.66 14.23 1.29
CA GLU A 313 11.09 13.97 1.12
C GLU A 313 11.38 12.98 -0.03
N MET A 314 10.38 12.71 -0.87
CA MET A 314 10.47 11.71 -1.95
C MET A 314 11.63 11.94 -2.90
N GLY A 315 11.91 13.18 -3.30
CA GLY A 315 12.98 13.51 -4.24
C GLY A 315 14.34 13.07 -3.73
N ASP A 316 14.69 13.46 -2.51
CA ASP A 316 15.95 13.09 -1.87
C ASP A 316 16.03 11.59 -1.57
N ALA A 317 14.93 10.97 -1.11
CA ALA A 317 14.85 9.54 -0.86
C ALA A 317 15.08 8.71 -2.13
N LEU A 318 14.51 9.14 -3.26
CA LEU A 318 14.76 8.51 -4.57
C LEU A 318 16.23 8.62 -4.97
N CYS A 319 16.87 9.78 -4.77
CA CYS A 319 18.29 9.95 -5.03
C CYS A 319 19.16 8.99 -4.21
N ASP A 320 18.84 8.80 -2.91
CA ASP A 320 19.55 7.83 -2.07
C ASP A 320 19.50 6.41 -2.65
N VAL A 321 18.33 6.03 -3.18
CA VAL A 321 18.15 4.68 -3.72
C VAL A 321 18.74 4.57 -5.13
N ILE A 322 18.39 5.45 -6.07
CA ILE A 322 18.83 5.30 -7.47
C ILE A 322 20.34 5.47 -7.66
N PHE A 323 21.03 6.21 -6.76
CA PHE A 323 22.48 6.35 -6.78
C PHE A 323 23.20 5.37 -5.84
N GLY A 324 22.44 4.55 -5.10
CA GLY A 324 22.98 3.46 -4.29
C GLY A 324 23.57 3.86 -2.95
N ASP A 325 23.21 5.03 -2.42
CA ASP A 325 23.49 5.42 -1.05
C ASP A 325 22.68 4.54 -0.07
N LYS A 326 21.50 4.04 -0.53
CA LYS A 326 20.70 2.99 0.11
C LYS A 326 20.35 1.88 -0.89
N SER A 327 20.40 0.63 -0.46
CA SER A 327 19.86 -0.49 -1.25
C SER A 327 18.34 -0.55 -1.09
N PRO A 328 17.57 -0.78 -2.18
CA PRO A 328 16.13 -0.94 -2.07
C PRO A 328 15.78 -2.20 -1.25
N SER A 329 14.83 -2.07 -0.34
CA SER A 329 14.33 -3.16 0.51
C SER A 329 12.80 -3.25 0.50
N GLY A 330 12.12 -2.33 -0.17
CA GLY A 330 10.67 -2.29 -0.26
C GLY A 330 10.09 -3.56 -0.89
N LYS A 331 8.95 -4.01 -0.37
CA LYS A 331 8.21 -5.17 -0.89
C LYS A 331 6.79 -4.75 -1.26
N LEU A 332 6.25 -5.33 -2.33
CA LEU A 332 4.87 -5.09 -2.73
C LEU A 332 3.89 -5.54 -1.65
N THR A 333 3.01 -4.67 -1.22
CA THR A 333 1.92 -4.95 -0.29
C THR A 333 0.63 -5.37 -1.00
N THR A 334 0.72 -5.61 -2.30
CA THR A 334 -0.36 -6.08 -3.20
C THR A 334 0.24 -6.93 -4.31
N SER A 335 -0.57 -7.77 -4.95
CA SER A 335 -0.18 -8.41 -6.22
C SER A 335 -0.35 -7.40 -7.36
N MET A 336 0.56 -7.39 -8.34
CA MET A 336 0.38 -6.60 -9.56
C MET A 336 -0.16 -7.49 -10.67
N PRO A 337 -1.27 -7.12 -11.35
CA PRO A 337 -1.87 -7.94 -12.39
C PRO A 337 -1.10 -7.87 -13.71
N LYS A 338 -1.28 -8.89 -14.56
CA LYS A 338 -0.83 -8.89 -15.96
C LYS A 338 -1.76 -8.11 -16.86
N THR A 339 -3.04 -8.05 -16.49
CA THR A 339 -4.10 -7.33 -17.22
C THR A 339 -5.17 -6.89 -16.24
N THR A 340 -5.88 -5.80 -16.56
CA THR A 340 -7.00 -5.29 -15.75
C THR A 340 -8.09 -6.33 -15.52
N GLY A 341 -8.30 -7.26 -16.47
CA GLY A 341 -9.31 -8.31 -16.36
C GLY A 341 -9.03 -9.37 -15.28
N GLN A 342 -7.84 -9.39 -14.68
CA GLN A 342 -7.53 -10.27 -13.55
C GLN A 342 -8.00 -9.69 -12.19
N GLU A 343 -8.32 -8.42 -12.10
CA GLU A 343 -8.76 -7.82 -10.84
C GLU A 343 -10.20 -8.23 -10.46
N PRO A 344 -10.44 -8.57 -9.19
CA PRO A 344 -9.55 -8.50 -8.02
C PRO A 344 -8.58 -9.70 -7.94
N LEU A 345 -7.29 -9.43 -7.71
CA LEU A 345 -6.23 -10.43 -7.69
C LEU A 345 -5.60 -10.55 -6.29
N TYR A 346 -6.06 -11.51 -5.50
CA TYR A 346 -5.61 -11.74 -4.13
C TYR A 346 -4.57 -12.86 -4.04
N TYR A 347 -3.42 -12.61 -3.38
CA TYR A 347 -2.42 -13.64 -3.10
C TYR A 347 -2.95 -14.74 -2.17
N ASN A 348 -3.92 -14.39 -1.32
CA ASN A 348 -4.58 -15.25 -0.33
C ASN A 348 -5.98 -15.69 -0.79
N HIS A 349 -6.20 -15.87 -2.08
CA HIS A 349 -7.47 -16.35 -2.61
C HIS A 349 -7.82 -17.75 -2.08
N GLN A 350 -9.08 -18.11 -2.13
CA GLN A 350 -9.54 -19.46 -1.85
C GLN A 350 -9.51 -20.29 -3.13
N ASN A 351 -9.25 -21.59 -3.00
CA ASN A 351 -9.35 -22.49 -4.12
C ASN A 351 -10.79 -22.61 -4.63
N THR A 352 -10.92 -22.66 -5.94
CA THR A 352 -12.16 -23.14 -6.59
C THR A 352 -12.20 -24.67 -6.58
N GLY A 353 -13.27 -25.27 -7.05
CA GLY A 353 -13.38 -26.75 -7.15
C GLY A 353 -12.45 -27.38 -8.19
N ARG A 354 -11.91 -26.59 -9.13
CA ARG A 354 -10.99 -27.04 -10.19
C ARG A 354 -9.87 -26.02 -10.38
N PRO A 355 -8.99 -25.85 -9.38
CA PRO A 355 -7.93 -24.86 -9.44
C PRO A 355 -6.88 -25.24 -10.48
N VAL A 356 -6.26 -24.23 -11.06
CA VAL A 356 -5.11 -24.35 -11.96
C VAL A 356 -3.94 -23.63 -11.30
N ALA A 357 -2.73 -24.17 -11.46
CA ALA A 357 -1.53 -23.51 -10.94
C ALA A 357 -1.36 -22.11 -11.55
N ASP A 358 -0.91 -21.15 -10.74
CA ASP A 358 -0.76 -19.74 -11.11
C ASP A 358 0.15 -19.50 -12.33
N ASP A 359 1.14 -20.36 -12.52
CA ASP A 359 2.11 -20.29 -13.63
C ASP A 359 1.76 -21.16 -14.83
N ASN A 360 0.60 -21.84 -14.80
CA ASN A 360 0.15 -22.59 -15.94
C ASN A 360 -0.31 -21.65 -17.06
N GLU A 361 0.46 -21.57 -18.14
CA GLU A 361 0.16 -20.74 -19.30
C GLU A 361 -0.76 -21.43 -20.33
N LYS A 362 -1.06 -22.72 -20.12
CA LYS A 362 -1.95 -23.46 -21.02
C LYS A 362 -3.37 -23.42 -20.51
N PHE A 363 -4.29 -22.96 -21.36
CA PHE A 363 -5.71 -23.03 -21.05
C PHE A 363 -6.15 -24.46 -20.77
N ALA A 364 -6.78 -24.68 -19.64
CA ALA A 364 -7.39 -25.95 -19.24
C ALA A 364 -8.91 -25.84 -19.28
N LYS A 365 -9.55 -26.51 -20.26
CA LYS A 365 -11.01 -26.48 -20.37
C LYS A 365 -11.66 -27.12 -19.13
N PHE A 366 -12.73 -26.50 -18.64
CA PHE A 366 -13.47 -26.90 -17.43
C PHE A 366 -12.71 -26.69 -16.10
N ALA A 367 -11.59 -26.00 -16.10
CA ALA A 367 -10.87 -25.57 -14.91
C ALA A 367 -10.99 -24.06 -14.71
N SER A 368 -10.64 -23.57 -13.52
CA SER A 368 -10.74 -22.14 -13.17
C SER A 368 -9.49 -21.39 -13.65
N ASN A 369 -9.51 -20.97 -14.91
CA ASN A 369 -8.44 -20.20 -15.52
C ASN A 369 -8.97 -19.24 -16.59
N CYS A 370 -8.20 -18.18 -16.88
CA CYS A 370 -8.49 -17.28 -18.00
C CYS A 370 -8.09 -17.96 -19.33
N LEU A 371 -8.75 -17.54 -20.41
CA LEU A 371 -8.49 -18.07 -21.74
C LEU A 371 -7.16 -17.58 -22.31
N ASP A 372 -6.80 -16.33 -22.03
CA ASP A 372 -5.79 -15.51 -22.70
C ASP A 372 -4.63 -15.09 -21.80
N VAL A 373 -4.69 -15.38 -20.50
CA VAL A 373 -3.65 -15.06 -19.53
C VAL A 373 -3.58 -16.11 -18.44
N SER A 374 -2.39 -16.42 -17.92
CA SER A 374 -2.24 -17.32 -16.76
C SER A 374 -2.75 -16.65 -15.49
N ASN A 375 -3.23 -17.44 -14.52
CA ASN A 375 -3.88 -16.94 -13.29
C ASN A 375 -2.97 -16.09 -12.39
N GLY A 376 -1.67 -16.39 -12.38
CA GLY A 376 -0.74 -15.74 -11.47
C GLY A 376 -0.47 -14.27 -11.81
N PRO A 377 -0.04 -13.49 -10.82
CA PRO A 377 0.27 -12.08 -10.99
C PRO A 377 1.49 -11.84 -11.89
N LEU A 378 1.63 -10.61 -12.38
CA LEU A 378 2.86 -10.13 -13.01
C LEU A 378 4.01 -10.05 -11.99
N TYR A 379 3.71 -9.48 -10.81
CA TYR A 379 4.57 -9.48 -9.64
C TYR A 379 3.75 -9.92 -8.42
N PRO A 380 4.19 -10.93 -7.66
CA PRO A 380 3.43 -11.45 -6.53
C PRO A 380 3.48 -10.49 -5.33
N PHE A 381 2.53 -10.64 -4.42
CA PHE A 381 2.56 -10.01 -3.11
C PHE A 381 3.89 -10.31 -2.39
N GLY A 382 4.46 -9.32 -1.76
CA GLY A 382 5.75 -9.43 -1.06
C GLY A 382 6.98 -9.32 -1.96
N TYR A 383 6.82 -9.18 -3.29
CA TYR A 383 7.93 -9.09 -4.23
C TYR A 383 8.68 -7.75 -4.13
N GLY A 384 9.99 -7.81 -4.27
CA GLY A 384 10.87 -6.66 -4.39
C GLY A 384 12.33 -7.13 -4.42
N LEU A 385 13.11 -6.59 -5.35
CA LEU A 385 14.53 -6.84 -5.51
C LEU A 385 15.39 -5.90 -4.65
N SER A 386 16.65 -6.25 -4.49
CA SER A 386 17.68 -5.40 -3.89
C SER A 386 18.85 -5.20 -4.86
N TYR A 387 19.83 -4.39 -4.51
CA TYR A 387 21.11 -4.28 -5.23
C TYR A 387 22.10 -5.39 -4.87
N THR A 388 21.66 -6.31 -4.04
CA THR A 388 22.34 -7.57 -3.70
C THR A 388 21.37 -8.73 -3.86
N TYR A 389 21.78 -9.95 -3.58
CA TYR A 389 20.90 -11.10 -3.57
C TYR A 389 21.10 -11.95 -2.32
N PHE A 390 20.01 -12.52 -1.85
CA PHE A 390 19.97 -13.32 -0.63
C PHE A 390 19.66 -14.77 -0.96
N SER A 391 20.27 -15.71 -0.24
CA SER A 391 19.92 -17.11 -0.28
C SER A 391 19.32 -17.54 1.05
N TYR A 392 18.33 -18.42 0.95
CA TYR A 392 17.62 -19.00 2.09
C TYR A 392 17.99 -20.48 2.19
N SER A 393 18.47 -20.93 3.35
CA SER A 393 18.87 -22.30 3.62
C SER A 393 18.46 -22.74 5.02
N ASN A 394 18.64 -24.03 5.33
CA ASN A 394 18.38 -24.58 6.67
C ASN A 394 17.00 -24.24 7.25
N PHE A 395 15.96 -24.22 6.38
CA PHE A 395 14.61 -24.04 6.88
C PHE A 395 14.24 -25.26 7.73
N ARG A 396 13.77 -25.01 8.97
CA ARG A 396 13.39 -26.05 9.91
C ARG A 396 12.25 -25.60 10.82
N LEU A 397 11.49 -26.55 11.31
CA LEU A 397 10.56 -26.41 12.44
C LEU A 397 11.17 -27.10 13.65
N SER A 398 11.21 -26.44 14.80
CA SER A 398 11.76 -27.01 16.03
C SER A 398 10.79 -26.78 17.21
N SER A 399 10.70 -27.80 18.08
CA SER A 399 10.05 -27.69 19.39
C SER A 399 11.12 -27.51 20.45
N GLN A 400 10.87 -26.70 21.48
CA GLN A 400 11.83 -26.50 22.58
C GLN A 400 12.07 -27.75 23.44
N GLU A 401 11.22 -28.77 23.36
CA GLU A 401 11.32 -29.96 24.24
C GLU A 401 11.99 -31.20 23.63
N ALA A 402 12.27 -31.20 22.34
CA ALA A 402 12.94 -32.33 21.72
C ALA A 402 13.91 -31.86 20.64
N GLY A 403 15.16 -32.30 20.70
CA GLY A 403 16.16 -32.12 19.67
C GLY A 403 15.81 -32.83 18.35
N ILE A 404 14.63 -32.60 17.80
CA ILE A 404 14.14 -33.15 16.55
C ILE A 404 14.51 -32.17 15.44
N SER A 405 15.51 -32.53 14.69
CA SER A 405 15.88 -31.90 13.44
C SER A 405 15.29 -32.70 12.26
N ASN A 406 14.49 -31.99 11.44
CA ASN A 406 14.40 -32.09 9.99
C ASN A 406 13.70 -33.26 9.31
N GLU A 407 12.94 -32.88 8.32
CA GLU A 407 12.32 -33.59 7.19
C GLU A 407 11.02 -34.35 7.47
N GLU A 408 10.71 -34.73 8.69
CA GLU A 408 9.40 -35.30 9.04
C GLU A 408 8.46 -34.24 9.59
N ALA A 409 7.15 -34.40 9.37
CA ALA A 409 6.10 -33.51 9.85
C ALA A 409 6.25 -33.23 11.36
N THR A 410 6.47 -31.98 11.73
CA THR A 410 6.49 -31.58 13.13
C THR A 410 5.06 -31.63 13.68
N GLU A 411 4.85 -32.40 14.76
CA GLU A 411 3.57 -32.46 15.44
C GLU A 411 3.45 -31.34 16.48
N TRP A 412 2.36 -30.60 16.42
CA TRP A 412 2.02 -29.60 17.44
C TRP A 412 0.89 -30.07 18.33
N GLN A 413 1.09 -29.92 19.61
CA GLN A 413 0.07 -30.14 20.65
C GLN A 413 -0.12 -28.84 21.43
N ASP A 414 -1.30 -28.61 21.95
CA ASP A 414 -1.62 -27.40 22.72
C ASP A 414 -0.62 -27.17 23.86
N GLY A 415 -0.12 -25.94 23.97
CA GLY A 415 0.89 -25.53 24.95
C GLY A 415 2.35 -25.72 24.51
N LYS A 416 2.65 -26.37 23.37
CA LYS A 416 4.03 -26.46 22.85
C LYS A 416 4.37 -25.27 21.97
N LYS A 417 5.57 -24.73 22.16
CA LYS A 417 6.11 -23.67 21.32
C LYS A 417 6.79 -24.30 20.09
N ILE A 418 6.34 -23.93 18.89
CA ILE A 418 6.99 -24.27 17.63
C ILE A 418 7.66 -23.02 17.08
N THR A 419 8.91 -23.18 16.65
CA THR A 419 9.67 -22.11 16.01
C THR A 419 10.03 -22.51 14.58
N ALA A 420 9.69 -21.68 13.62
CA ALA A 420 10.11 -21.80 12.22
C ALA A 420 11.36 -20.95 12.01
N SER A 421 12.49 -21.57 11.64
CA SER A 421 13.78 -20.89 11.48
C SER A 421 14.35 -21.10 10.09
N VAL A 422 15.01 -20.08 9.56
CA VAL A 422 15.71 -20.12 8.27
C VAL A 422 17.02 -19.35 8.37
N THR A 423 18.06 -19.81 7.69
CA THR A 423 19.32 -19.07 7.53
C THR A 423 19.25 -18.23 6.26
N VAL A 424 19.40 -16.91 6.38
CA VAL A 424 19.47 -15.96 5.26
C VAL A 424 20.90 -15.47 5.12
N LYS A 425 21.45 -15.50 3.91
CA LYS A 425 22.81 -15.05 3.61
C LYS A 425 22.81 -14.01 2.50
N ASN A 426 23.55 -12.93 2.66
CA ASN A 426 23.86 -11.99 1.60
C ASN A 426 25.02 -12.53 0.75
N ASN A 427 24.71 -12.92 -0.50
CA ASN A 427 25.72 -13.46 -1.44
C ASN A 427 26.16 -12.43 -2.49
N GLY A 428 25.69 -11.20 -2.40
CA GLY A 428 26.05 -10.16 -3.36
C GLY A 428 27.23 -9.30 -2.88
N SER A 429 27.33 -8.11 -3.44
CA SER A 429 28.48 -7.19 -3.27
C SER A 429 28.14 -5.93 -2.49
N ARG A 430 26.95 -5.82 -1.89
CA ARG A 430 26.51 -4.66 -1.13
C ARG A 430 25.79 -5.08 0.14
N ASP A 431 25.97 -4.31 1.18
CA ASP A 431 25.17 -4.42 2.40
C ASP A 431 23.72 -4.02 2.07
N ALA A 432 22.77 -4.75 2.60
CA ALA A 432 21.36 -4.47 2.37
C ALA A 432 20.47 -5.11 3.42
N ASP A 433 19.22 -4.62 3.44
CA ASP A 433 18.17 -5.21 4.24
C ASP A 433 17.35 -6.20 3.41
N GLU A 434 16.94 -7.29 4.06
CA GLU A 434 15.97 -8.26 3.51
C GLU A 434 14.74 -8.34 4.40
N ILE A 435 13.57 -8.54 3.78
CA ILE A 435 12.31 -8.76 4.47
C ILE A 435 11.94 -10.23 4.35
N VAL A 436 12.22 -10.97 5.41
CA VAL A 436 11.89 -12.41 5.50
C VAL A 436 10.41 -12.55 5.85
N GLN A 437 9.66 -13.31 5.06
CA GLN A 437 8.20 -13.41 5.15
C GLN A 437 7.78 -14.82 5.53
N LEU A 438 6.88 -14.92 6.52
CA LEU A 438 6.27 -16.16 6.99
C LEU A 438 4.83 -16.25 6.49
N TYR A 439 4.49 -17.31 5.78
CA TYR A 439 3.13 -17.62 5.36
C TYR A 439 2.67 -18.94 5.96
N ILE A 440 1.39 -19.07 6.18
CA ILE A 440 0.76 -20.30 6.68
C ILE A 440 -0.43 -20.64 5.79
N ARG A 441 -0.63 -21.93 5.52
CA ARG A 441 -1.80 -22.49 4.87
C ARG A 441 -2.36 -23.60 5.73
N ASP A 442 -3.65 -23.53 6.03
CA ASP A 442 -4.43 -24.64 6.53
C ASP A 442 -4.89 -25.49 5.34
N MET A 443 -4.56 -26.77 5.35
CA MET A 443 -4.78 -27.65 4.19
C MET A 443 -6.21 -28.13 4.10
N VAL A 444 -6.86 -28.42 5.24
CA VAL A 444 -8.23 -28.93 5.33
C VAL A 444 -8.88 -28.42 6.60
N ALA A 445 -9.93 -27.65 6.46
CA ALA A 445 -10.71 -27.10 7.59
C ALA A 445 -12.21 -27.25 7.35
N SER A 446 -13.02 -27.00 8.37
CA SER A 446 -14.49 -27.05 8.30
C SER A 446 -15.11 -26.03 7.35
N ILE A 447 -14.32 -25.01 6.94
CA ILE A 447 -14.65 -24.05 5.89
C ILE A 447 -13.49 -23.91 4.90
N SER A 448 -13.75 -23.39 3.70
CA SER A 448 -12.69 -23.10 2.74
C SER A 448 -11.69 -22.09 3.30
N ARG A 449 -10.39 -22.42 3.20
CA ARG A 449 -9.31 -21.58 3.71
C ARG A 449 -8.49 -20.98 2.56
N PRO A 450 -7.86 -19.80 2.78
CA PRO A 450 -6.95 -19.21 1.80
C PRO A 450 -5.78 -20.14 1.45
N VAL A 451 -5.31 -20.05 0.22
CA VAL A 451 -4.14 -20.84 -0.25
C VAL A 451 -2.86 -20.51 0.50
N LYS A 452 -2.79 -19.35 1.12
CA LYS A 452 -1.77 -18.92 2.09
C LYS A 452 -2.16 -17.58 2.74
N GLU A 453 -1.64 -17.31 3.92
CA GLU A 453 -1.83 -16.05 4.63
C GLU A 453 -0.48 -15.60 5.19
N LEU A 454 -0.11 -14.33 5.01
CA LEU A 454 1.05 -13.74 5.68
C LEU A 454 0.77 -13.66 7.18
N LYS A 455 1.56 -14.35 7.98
CA LYS A 455 1.42 -14.40 9.45
C LYS A 455 2.55 -13.69 10.18
N GLY A 456 3.64 -13.36 9.49
CA GLY A 456 4.75 -12.61 10.08
C GLY A 456 5.77 -12.17 9.04
N PHE A 457 6.55 -11.15 9.40
CA PHE A 457 7.72 -10.75 8.63
C PHE A 457 8.76 -10.13 9.56
N GLN A 458 10.03 -10.20 9.15
CA GLN A 458 11.14 -9.56 9.85
C GLN A 458 12.05 -8.87 8.85
N ARG A 459 12.43 -7.63 9.16
CA ARG A 459 13.49 -6.91 8.44
C ARG A 459 14.80 -7.19 9.12
N ILE A 460 15.77 -7.62 8.34
CA ILE A 460 17.13 -7.91 8.81
C ILE A 460 18.15 -7.19 7.95
N HIS A 461 19.17 -6.61 8.59
CA HIS A 461 20.34 -6.08 7.90
C HIS A 461 21.41 -7.14 7.78
N LEU A 462 22.02 -7.27 6.59
CA LEU A 462 23.12 -8.21 6.31
C LEU A 462 24.24 -7.50 5.54
N ALA A 463 25.43 -7.49 6.13
CA ALA A 463 26.64 -7.10 5.43
C ALA A 463 26.99 -8.11 4.33
N VAL A 464 27.87 -7.73 3.42
CA VAL A 464 28.36 -8.61 2.34
C VAL A 464 28.93 -9.90 2.94
N GLY A 465 28.42 -11.04 2.50
CA GLY A 465 28.83 -12.37 2.96
C GLY A 465 28.25 -12.81 4.30
N GLU A 466 27.58 -11.91 5.03
CA GLU A 466 26.97 -12.22 6.33
C GLU A 466 25.80 -13.19 6.19
N SER A 467 25.68 -14.06 7.19
CA SER A 467 24.54 -14.98 7.36
C SER A 467 23.89 -14.76 8.71
N LYS A 468 22.55 -14.76 8.74
CA LYS A 468 21.76 -14.61 9.97
C LYS A 468 20.64 -15.63 10.01
N GLU A 469 20.45 -16.23 11.17
CA GLU A 469 19.27 -17.03 11.42
C GLU A 469 18.08 -16.14 11.78
N VAL A 470 16.95 -16.35 11.09
CA VAL A 470 15.68 -15.66 11.32
C VAL A 470 14.68 -16.68 11.81
N SER A 471 14.00 -16.37 12.91
CA SER A 471 13.07 -17.29 13.56
C SER A 471 11.73 -16.63 13.82
N PHE A 472 10.66 -17.39 13.61
CA PHE A 472 9.28 -17.02 13.90
C PHE A 472 8.69 -18.02 14.87
N ASP A 473 8.13 -17.56 15.97
CA ASP A 473 7.33 -18.39 16.85
C ASP A 473 5.94 -18.56 16.25
N ILE A 474 5.56 -19.81 15.98
CA ILE A 474 4.22 -20.16 15.51
C ILE A 474 3.29 -20.19 16.72
N THR A 475 2.41 -19.21 16.82
CA THR A 475 1.45 -19.11 17.93
C THR A 475 0.12 -19.75 17.54
N PRO A 476 -0.70 -20.18 18.54
CA PRO A 476 -2.05 -20.67 18.28
C PRO A 476 -2.89 -19.67 17.46
N ASP A 477 -2.76 -18.37 17.74
CA ASP A 477 -3.52 -17.34 17.03
C ASP A 477 -3.19 -17.21 15.54
N MET A 478 -1.99 -17.63 15.11
CA MET A 478 -1.64 -17.70 13.70
C MET A 478 -2.37 -18.82 12.96
N LEU A 479 -2.81 -19.87 13.67
CA LEU A 479 -3.48 -21.05 13.11
C LEU A 479 -5.00 -20.96 13.22
N LYS A 480 -5.53 -20.08 14.09
CA LYS A 480 -6.97 -19.91 14.30
C LYS A 480 -7.67 -19.29 13.10
N PHE A 481 -8.93 -19.68 12.95
CA PHE A 481 -9.88 -19.07 12.02
C PHE A 481 -11.30 -19.07 12.62
N TYR A 482 -12.21 -18.29 12.04
CA TYR A 482 -13.62 -18.34 12.39
C TYR A 482 -14.31 -19.44 11.58
N ASN A 483 -14.85 -20.45 12.25
CA ASN A 483 -15.60 -21.54 11.62
C ASN A 483 -17.04 -21.12 11.27
N ALA A 484 -17.85 -22.05 10.75
CA ALA A 484 -19.24 -21.79 10.36
C ALA A 484 -20.12 -21.33 11.55
N ASP A 485 -19.77 -21.70 12.79
CA ASP A 485 -20.45 -21.27 14.01
C ASP A 485 -19.96 -19.91 14.53
N LEU A 486 -19.11 -19.19 13.78
CA LEU A 486 -18.43 -17.95 14.17
C LEU A 486 -17.56 -18.09 15.43
N LYS A 487 -17.07 -19.28 15.71
CA LYS A 487 -16.11 -19.54 16.79
C LYS A 487 -14.69 -19.43 16.26
N HIS A 488 -13.82 -18.76 17.01
CA HIS A 488 -12.40 -18.62 16.69
C HIS A 488 -11.63 -19.84 17.21
N VAL A 489 -11.33 -20.78 16.34
CA VAL A 489 -10.85 -22.13 16.66
C VAL A 489 -9.60 -22.51 15.88
N ILE A 490 -8.84 -23.48 16.41
CA ILE A 490 -7.89 -24.30 15.67
C ILE A 490 -8.55 -25.66 15.48
N GLU A 491 -8.50 -26.20 14.27
CA GLU A 491 -8.94 -27.57 14.01
C GLU A 491 -7.72 -28.49 13.83
N PRO A 492 -7.78 -29.74 14.31
CA PRO A 492 -6.74 -30.71 14.04
C PRO A 492 -6.57 -30.93 12.53
N GLY A 493 -5.34 -31.03 12.07
CA GLY A 493 -5.06 -31.19 10.65
C GLY A 493 -3.64 -30.79 10.28
N ASP A 494 -3.39 -30.77 8.98
CA ASP A 494 -2.08 -30.45 8.42
C ASP A 494 -2.04 -28.99 7.95
N PHE A 495 -0.96 -28.31 8.33
CA PHE A 495 -0.63 -26.98 7.91
C PHE A 495 0.66 -26.95 7.07
N GLN A 496 0.76 -26.06 6.12
CA GLN A 496 2.00 -25.71 5.46
C GLN A 496 2.55 -24.44 6.08
N ILE A 497 3.77 -24.50 6.59
CA ILE A 497 4.54 -23.35 7.08
C ILE A 497 5.53 -22.99 5.98
N MET A 498 5.50 -21.74 5.54
CA MET A 498 6.25 -21.28 4.37
C MET A 498 7.09 -20.06 4.74
N ILE A 499 8.39 -20.05 4.43
CA ILE A 499 9.27 -18.89 4.60
C ILE A 499 9.95 -18.56 3.27
N GLY A 500 9.96 -17.28 2.91
CA GLY A 500 10.60 -16.85 1.67
C GLY A 500 10.65 -15.35 1.47
N THR A 501 10.97 -14.96 0.24
CA THR A 501 11.16 -13.56 -0.18
C THR A 501 9.85 -12.88 -0.58
N ASN A 502 8.83 -13.65 -0.95
CA ASN A 502 7.52 -13.18 -1.40
C ASN A 502 6.51 -14.34 -1.38
N SER A 503 5.25 -14.10 -1.68
CA SER A 503 4.18 -15.11 -1.65
C SER A 503 4.34 -16.27 -2.65
N LYS A 504 5.21 -16.15 -3.65
CA LYS A 504 5.48 -17.19 -4.64
C LYS A 504 6.79 -17.94 -4.35
N ASP A 505 7.84 -17.22 -4.02
CA ASP A 505 9.17 -17.79 -3.75
C ASP A 505 9.31 -18.10 -2.26
N VAL A 506 8.88 -19.30 -1.87
CA VAL A 506 8.87 -19.79 -0.49
C VAL A 506 9.41 -21.21 -0.39
N LYS A 507 10.07 -21.50 0.72
CA LYS A 507 10.35 -22.87 1.19
C LYS A 507 9.21 -23.33 2.08
N THR A 508 8.80 -24.57 1.98
CA THR A 508 7.61 -25.10 2.68
C THR A 508 7.97 -26.29 3.55
N MET A 509 7.43 -26.31 4.76
CA MET A 509 7.44 -27.46 5.67
C MET A 509 6.04 -27.77 6.19
N LYS A 510 5.82 -29.02 6.57
CA LYS A 510 4.55 -29.50 7.11
C LYS A 510 4.55 -29.40 8.64
N LEU A 511 3.45 -28.90 9.20
CA LEU A 511 3.13 -28.92 10.62
C LEU A 511 1.80 -29.66 10.78
N SER A 512 1.77 -30.71 11.60
CA SER A 512 0.53 -31.42 11.93
C SER A 512 0.05 -31.03 13.33
N VAL A 513 -1.19 -30.58 13.43
CA VAL A 513 -1.88 -30.22 14.68
C VAL A 513 -2.76 -31.40 15.09
N LYS A 514 -2.64 -31.83 16.38
CA LYS A 514 -3.42 -32.93 16.95
C LYS A 514 -4.45 -32.45 17.94
#